data_6ab3b65f99f8b104f8c89eeae188dad3
#
_entry.id   6ab3b65f99f8b104f8c89eeae188dad3
#
_cell.length_a   1.000
_cell.length_b   1.000
_cell.length_c   1.000
_cell.angle_alpha   90.00
_cell.angle_beta   90.00
_cell.angle_gamma   90.00
#
_symmetry.space_group_name_H-M   'P 1'
#
loop_
_entity.id
_entity.type
_entity.pdbx_description
1 polymer ?
#
loop_
_entity_poly.entity_id
_entity_poly.type
_entity_poly.pdbx_seq_one_letter_code
_entity_poly.pdbx_strand_id
1 'polypeptide(L)'
;MALEEIFPFIYGVRILYVNAFLLAEDEAITLVDSGLANREGTFLRALSEIKHSPGELKHIVLTHHHTDHAGNLAALVEASGADVWAHPLEAPIVRGTVPLPRSNPKSIMLKMLWPLVGRLSIYGRLAPAPVDHEVADGEELPIGGGLKVVHTPGHTSGHIAVLMPRHGGVLFVGDAATNILGLRPPLGMSTLDMAQAKDSIRKLGELEFETACFGHGGVLKGKANAAFRRFVEKLAR
;
A
#
# COMPACT_ATOMS: atom_id res chain seq x y z
N MET A 1 16.85 -7.02 5.90
CA MET A 1 15.61 -7.33 5.13
C MET A 1 14.90 -8.41 5.91
N ALA A 2 13.62 -8.31 6.11
CA ALA A 2 12.84 -9.42 6.63
C ALA A 2 11.79 -9.75 5.57
N LEU A 3 11.95 -10.91 4.93
CA LEU A 3 10.86 -11.57 4.20
C LEU A 3 10.11 -12.40 5.23
N GLU A 4 8.82 -12.16 5.39
CA GLU A 4 7.95 -12.87 6.33
C GLU A 4 6.88 -13.63 5.55
N GLU A 5 6.83 -14.94 5.68
CA GLU A 5 5.72 -15.73 5.16
C GLU A 5 4.49 -15.52 6.05
N ILE A 6 3.45 -14.91 5.48
CA ILE A 6 2.19 -14.64 6.16
C ILE A 6 1.28 -15.86 6.04
N PHE A 7 1.14 -16.37 4.83
CA PHE A 7 0.51 -17.63 4.44
C PHE A 7 1.32 -18.26 3.30
N PRO A 8 1.12 -19.53 2.97
CA PRO A 8 1.67 -20.09 1.74
C PRO A 8 1.37 -19.17 0.55
N PHE A 9 2.41 -18.80 -0.19
CA PHE A 9 2.35 -17.89 -1.35
C PHE A 9 2.07 -16.40 -1.05
N ILE A 10 1.95 -16.00 0.22
CA ILE A 10 1.79 -14.60 0.63
C ILE A 10 2.95 -14.20 1.54
N TYR A 11 3.75 -13.23 1.08
CA TYR A 11 4.94 -12.79 1.78
C TYR A 11 4.92 -11.27 2.02
N GLY A 12 5.26 -10.87 3.25
CA GLY A 12 5.55 -9.48 3.59
C GLY A 12 7.02 -9.16 3.32
N VAL A 13 7.28 -8.10 2.57
CA VAL A 13 8.61 -7.54 2.32
C VAL A 13 8.74 -6.25 3.11
N ARG A 14 9.47 -6.30 4.22
CA ARG A 14 9.68 -5.12 5.07
C ARG A 14 10.91 -4.33 4.65
N ILE A 15 10.70 -3.04 4.37
CA ILE A 15 11.74 -2.09 3.99
C ILE A 15 11.74 -0.94 5.00
N LEU A 16 12.63 -0.98 5.99
CA LEU A 16 12.68 -0.03 7.11
C LEU A 16 11.37 -0.01 7.90
N TYR A 17 10.51 0.98 7.65
CA TYR A 17 9.25 1.21 8.36
C TYR A 17 8.01 0.94 7.51
N VAL A 18 8.19 0.60 6.21
CA VAL A 18 7.11 0.34 5.26
C VAL A 18 7.12 -1.12 4.83
N ASN A 19 5.95 -1.65 4.55
CA ASN A 19 5.74 -3.01 4.05
C ASN A 19 5.17 -2.98 2.63
N ALA A 20 5.58 -3.95 1.83
CA ALA A 20 4.96 -4.33 0.57
C ALA A 20 4.69 -5.84 0.63
N PHE A 21 3.81 -6.37 -0.24
CA PHE A 21 3.40 -7.76 -0.14
C PHE A 21 3.50 -8.47 -1.49
N LEU A 22 4.19 -9.60 -1.51
CA LEU A 22 4.27 -10.49 -2.66
C LEU A 22 3.21 -11.58 -2.55
N LEU A 23 2.44 -11.74 -3.60
CA LEU A 23 1.47 -12.81 -3.80
C LEU A 23 2.03 -13.70 -4.90
N ALA A 24 2.65 -14.82 -4.51
CA ALA A 24 3.35 -15.74 -5.41
C ALA A 24 2.40 -16.87 -5.80
N GLU A 25 1.57 -16.64 -6.80
CA GLU A 25 0.69 -17.66 -7.35
C GLU A 25 1.30 -18.30 -8.59
N ASP A 26 1.08 -19.59 -8.77
CA ASP A 26 1.64 -20.55 -9.75
C ASP A 26 2.60 -20.01 -10.83
N GLU A 27 2.13 -19.18 -11.77
CA GLU A 27 2.94 -18.68 -12.89
C GLU A 27 3.11 -17.15 -12.88
N ALA A 28 2.47 -16.45 -11.95
CA ALA A 28 2.49 -15.00 -11.90
C ALA A 28 2.63 -14.49 -10.47
N ILE A 29 3.51 -13.52 -10.26
CA ILE A 29 3.62 -12.81 -9.00
C ILE A 29 2.92 -11.47 -9.10
N THR A 30 2.12 -11.16 -8.10
CA THR A 30 1.54 -9.85 -7.87
C THR A 30 2.23 -9.20 -6.68
N LEU A 31 2.63 -7.95 -6.81
CA LEU A 31 3.17 -7.13 -5.73
C LEU A 31 2.15 -6.07 -5.33
N VAL A 32 1.86 -5.94 -4.04
CA VAL A 32 1.07 -4.82 -3.50
C VAL A 32 2.04 -3.82 -2.89
N ASP A 33 2.10 -2.63 -3.47
CA ASP A 33 3.06 -1.55 -3.24
C ASP A 33 4.51 -1.89 -3.58
N SER A 34 5.34 -0.88 -3.81
CA SER A 34 6.74 -1.04 -4.24
C SER A 34 7.77 -0.49 -3.25
N GLY A 35 7.33 0.02 -2.10
CA GLY A 35 8.22 0.50 -1.05
C GLY A 35 9.04 1.76 -1.41
N LEU A 36 10.07 1.99 -0.60
CA LEU A 36 10.96 3.16 -0.70
C LEU A 36 11.88 3.10 -1.92
N ALA A 37 12.11 4.24 -2.56
CA ALA A 37 13.02 4.40 -3.69
C ALA A 37 14.46 3.88 -3.40
N ASN A 38 15.15 3.43 -4.44
CA ASN A 38 16.50 2.86 -4.40
C ASN A 38 16.59 1.60 -3.51
N ARG A 39 15.52 0.82 -3.45
CA ARG A 39 15.42 -0.45 -2.71
C ARG A 39 14.94 -1.61 -3.57
N GLU A 40 14.93 -1.47 -4.90
CA GLU A 40 14.55 -2.51 -5.87
C GLU A 40 15.29 -3.82 -5.64
N GLY A 41 16.58 -3.74 -5.31
CA GLY A 41 17.40 -4.92 -4.97
C GLY A 41 16.87 -5.70 -3.75
N THR A 42 16.01 -5.11 -2.91
CA THR A 42 15.34 -5.83 -1.82
C THR A 42 14.27 -6.76 -2.37
N PHE A 43 13.48 -6.28 -3.34
CA PHE A 43 12.45 -7.09 -4.00
C PHE A 43 13.05 -8.18 -4.87
N LEU A 44 14.12 -7.87 -5.62
CA LEU A 44 14.82 -8.86 -6.44
C LEU A 44 15.40 -10.00 -5.58
N ARG A 45 15.94 -9.70 -4.40
CA ARG A 45 16.37 -10.73 -3.44
C ARG A 45 15.19 -11.50 -2.87
N ALA A 46 14.08 -10.83 -2.51
CA ALA A 46 12.89 -11.49 -2.00
C ALA A 46 12.32 -12.49 -3.01
N LEU A 47 12.24 -12.10 -4.29
CA LEU A 47 11.86 -13.02 -5.37
C LEU A 47 12.79 -14.22 -5.45
N SER A 48 14.11 -14.00 -5.40
CA SER A 48 15.10 -15.09 -5.42
C SER A 48 14.98 -16.03 -4.21
N GLU A 49 14.69 -15.49 -3.00
CA GLU A 49 14.49 -16.30 -1.78
C GLU A 49 13.28 -17.23 -1.91
N ILE A 50 12.21 -16.80 -2.58
CA ILE A 50 11.05 -17.65 -2.89
C ILE A 50 11.17 -18.40 -4.22
N LYS A 51 12.39 -18.44 -4.80
CA LYS A 51 12.76 -19.19 -6.04
C LYS A 51 12.07 -18.68 -7.31
N HIS A 52 11.81 -17.38 -7.38
CA HIS A 52 11.27 -16.73 -8.56
C HIS A 52 12.25 -15.74 -9.17
N SER A 53 12.10 -15.49 -10.47
CA SER A 53 12.85 -14.50 -11.24
C SER A 53 12.11 -13.18 -11.31
N PRO A 54 12.78 -12.06 -11.61
CA PRO A 54 12.10 -10.76 -11.80
C PRO A 54 11.02 -10.80 -12.88
N GLY A 55 11.22 -11.55 -13.96
CA GLY A 55 10.26 -11.65 -15.06
C GLY A 55 8.95 -12.38 -14.72
N GLU A 56 8.86 -13.02 -13.55
CA GLU A 56 7.64 -13.64 -13.04
C GLU A 56 6.78 -12.66 -12.22
N LEU A 57 7.33 -11.50 -11.84
CA LEU A 57 6.54 -10.37 -11.34
C LEU A 57 5.76 -9.77 -12.52
N LYS A 58 4.47 -10.07 -12.60
CA LYS A 58 3.60 -9.67 -13.70
C LYS A 58 2.70 -8.49 -13.37
N HIS A 59 2.39 -8.29 -12.09
CA HIS A 59 1.44 -7.26 -11.69
C HIS A 59 1.94 -6.52 -10.45
N ILE A 60 1.80 -5.20 -10.46
CA ILE A 60 2.03 -4.33 -9.30
C ILE A 60 0.75 -3.55 -9.04
N VAL A 61 0.10 -3.82 -7.92
CA VAL A 61 -1.08 -3.06 -7.46
C VAL A 61 -0.61 -1.98 -6.50
N LEU A 62 -0.80 -0.73 -6.88
CA LEU A 62 -0.39 0.40 -6.07
C LEU A 62 -1.57 0.89 -5.23
N THR A 63 -1.38 0.93 -3.90
CA THR A 63 -2.42 1.45 -3.01
C THR A 63 -2.56 2.97 -3.16
N HIS A 64 -1.44 3.70 -3.28
CA HIS A 64 -1.41 5.15 -3.49
C HIS A 64 -0.01 5.65 -3.91
N HIS A 65 0.10 6.92 -4.29
CA HIS A 65 1.29 7.51 -4.91
C HIS A 65 2.41 7.95 -3.95
N HIS A 66 2.30 7.79 -2.63
CA HIS A 66 3.36 8.21 -1.72
C HIS A 66 4.68 7.48 -2.00
N THR A 67 5.80 8.18 -1.81
CA THR A 67 7.12 7.72 -2.24
C THR A 67 7.67 6.54 -1.45
N ASP A 68 7.10 6.23 -0.32
CA ASP A 68 7.39 5.02 0.45
C ASP A 68 6.53 3.81 0.03
N HIS A 69 5.54 4.01 -0.85
CA HIS A 69 4.72 2.97 -1.46
C HIS A 69 5.01 2.79 -2.95
N ALA A 70 5.24 3.88 -3.68
CA ALA A 70 5.50 3.89 -5.11
C ALA A 70 6.98 4.08 -5.48
N GLY A 71 7.88 4.16 -4.51
CA GLY A 71 9.25 4.61 -4.71
C GLY A 71 10.11 3.76 -5.65
N ASN A 72 9.93 2.45 -5.68
CA ASN A 72 10.65 1.56 -6.62
C ASN A 72 9.82 1.18 -7.85
N LEU A 73 8.62 1.75 -8.03
CA LEU A 73 7.70 1.30 -9.08
C LEU A 73 8.37 1.30 -10.45
N ALA A 74 8.97 2.42 -10.86
CA ALA A 74 9.64 2.53 -12.16
C ALA A 74 10.77 1.49 -12.34
N ALA A 75 11.62 1.31 -11.33
CA ALA A 75 12.73 0.36 -11.38
C ALA A 75 12.24 -1.11 -11.42
N LEU A 76 11.17 -1.42 -10.71
CA LEU A 76 10.58 -2.77 -10.74
C LEU A 76 9.89 -3.06 -12.07
N VAL A 77 9.18 -2.10 -12.64
CA VAL A 77 8.60 -2.23 -13.99
C VAL A 77 9.69 -2.44 -15.03
N GLU A 78 10.78 -1.66 -14.98
CA GLU A 78 11.94 -1.84 -15.88
C GLU A 78 12.55 -3.24 -15.76
N ALA A 79 12.67 -3.76 -14.53
CA ALA A 79 13.30 -5.06 -14.28
C ALA A 79 12.40 -6.27 -14.62
N SER A 80 11.07 -6.12 -14.56
CA SER A 80 10.12 -7.22 -14.66
C SER A 80 9.22 -7.18 -15.88
N GLY A 81 8.94 -5.99 -16.40
CA GLY A 81 7.90 -5.77 -17.38
C GLY A 81 6.48 -5.91 -16.82
N ALA A 82 6.31 -5.73 -15.51
CA ALA A 82 5.03 -5.88 -14.83
C ALA A 82 4.04 -4.76 -15.20
N ASP A 83 2.78 -5.14 -15.37
CA ASP A 83 1.66 -4.21 -15.51
C ASP A 83 1.34 -3.55 -14.17
N VAL A 84 1.05 -2.25 -14.20
CA VAL A 84 0.74 -1.44 -13.02
C VAL A 84 -0.76 -1.16 -12.94
N TRP A 85 -1.34 -1.43 -11.77
CA TRP A 85 -2.74 -1.24 -11.44
C TRP A 85 -2.85 -0.14 -10.37
N ALA A 86 -3.59 0.92 -10.64
CA ALA A 86 -3.79 2.00 -9.69
C ALA A 86 -5.16 2.68 -9.87
N HIS A 87 -5.62 3.38 -8.85
CA HIS A 87 -6.85 4.17 -8.96
C HIS A 87 -6.67 5.35 -9.94
N PRO A 88 -7.69 5.76 -10.74
CA PRO A 88 -7.61 6.86 -11.70
C PRO A 88 -7.11 8.18 -11.11
N LEU A 89 -7.38 8.45 -9.84
CA LEU A 89 -6.92 9.67 -9.15
C LEU A 89 -5.43 9.63 -8.76
N GLU A 90 -4.82 8.44 -8.70
CA GLU A 90 -3.38 8.24 -8.46
C GLU A 90 -2.58 8.23 -9.77
N ALA A 91 -3.16 7.68 -10.82
CA ALA A 91 -2.50 7.41 -12.10
C ALA A 91 -1.79 8.64 -12.72
N PRO A 92 -2.37 9.85 -12.77
CA PRO A 92 -1.68 11.01 -13.32
C PRO A 92 -0.42 11.43 -12.53
N ILE A 93 -0.42 11.23 -11.21
CA ILE A 93 0.72 11.52 -10.33
C ILE A 93 1.81 10.48 -10.55
N VAL A 94 1.44 9.20 -10.62
CA VAL A 94 2.34 8.07 -10.87
C VAL A 94 2.99 8.18 -12.25
N ARG A 95 2.22 8.55 -13.27
CA ARG A 95 2.73 8.82 -14.64
C ARG A 95 3.58 10.09 -14.74
N GLY A 96 3.63 10.92 -13.68
CA GLY A 96 4.35 12.19 -13.69
C GLY A 96 3.72 13.30 -14.53
N THR A 97 2.48 13.13 -14.99
CA THR A 97 1.72 14.16 -15.74
C THR A 97 1.14 15.22 -14.81
N VAL A 98 0.95 14.89 -13.54
CA VAL A 98 0.59 15.81 -12.46
C VAL A 98 1.69 15.77 -11.40
N PRO A 99 2.16 16.94 -10.92
CA PRO A 99 3.22 16.97 -9.92
C PRO A 99 2.77 16.33 -8.61
N LEU A 100 3.73 15.69 -7.91
CA LEU A 100 3.49 15.11 -6.59
C LEU A 100 2.95 16.19 -5.63
N PRO A 101 1.81 15.96 -4.98
CA PRO A 101 1.24 16.91 -4.03
C PRO A 101 2.25 17.22 -2.92
N ARG A 102 2.43 18.50 -2.62
CA ARG A 102 3.30 18.89 -1.51
C ARG A 102 2.59 18.65 -0.20
N SER A 103 3.22 17.92 0.71
CA SER A 103 2.74 17.83 2.08
C SER A 103 2.73 19.24 2.69
N ASN A 104 1.59 19.64 3.22
CA ASN A 104 1.45 20.91 3.94
C ASN A 104 1.26 20.58 5.43
N PRO A 105 2.33 20.59 6.24
CA PRO A 105 2.20 20.31 7.65
C PRO A 105 1.27 21.34 8.30
N LYS A 106 0.18 20.88 8.90
CA LYS A 106 -0.81 21.75 9.57
C LYS A 106 -0.23 22.40 10.84
N SER A 107 0.81 21.80 11.43
CA SER A 107 1.49 22.32 12.62
C SER A 107 2.52 23.38 12.27
N ILE A 108 2.48 24.54 12.95
CA ILE A 108 3.44 25.64 12.77
C ILE A 108 4.87 25.20 13.12
N MET A 109 5.03 24.36 14.12
CA MET A 109 6.32 23.78 14.54
C MET A 109 6.91 22.89 13.44
N LEU A 110 6.10 22.05 12.80
CA LEU A 110 6.50 21.23 11.66
C LEU A 110 6.85 22.08 10.43
N LYS A 111 6.14 23.18 10.19
CA LYS A 111 6.47 24.14 9.13
C LYS A 111 7.84 24.76 9.35
N MET A 112 8.20 25.09 10.58
CA MET A 112 9.53 25.64 10.93
C MET A 112 10.66 24.61 10.79
N LEU A 113 10.40 23.33 11.08
CA LEU A 113 11.37 22.24 10.97
C LEU A 113 11.40 21.63 9.55
N TRP A 114 10.44 21.98 8.69
CA TRP A 114 10.27 21.40 7.36
C TRP A 114 11.51 21.50 6.44
N PRO A 115 12.29 22.61 6.42
CA PRO A 115 13.49 22.67 5.62
C PRO A 115 14.54 21.61 6.01
N LEU A 116 14.54 21.16 7.25
CA LEU A 116 15.44 20.12 7.75
C LEU A 116 14.83 18.72 7.59
N VAL A 117 13.56 18.55 7.97
CA VAL A 117 12.84 17.27 7.94
C VAL A 117 12.45 16.88 6.52
N GLY A 118 12.04 17.85 5.69
CA GLY A 118 11.69 17.60 4.28
C GLY A 118 12.89 17.23 3.39
N ARG A 119 14.12 17.49 3.85
CA ARG A 119 15.35 16.99 3.21
C ARG A 119 15.67 15.54 3.60
N LEU A 120 15.17 15.04 4.71
CA LEU A 120 15.28 13.63 5.15
C LEU A 120 14.27 12.72 4.45
N SER A 121 13.65 13.20 3.38
CA SER A 121 13.15 12.50 2.20
C SER A 121 12.34 11.21 2.37
N ILE A 122 11.32 11.22 3.23
CA ILE A 122 10.14 10.41 2.96
C ILE A 122 9.29 10.99 1.81
N TYR A 123 9.60 12.20 1.36
CA TYR A 123 8.98 12.95 0.24
C TYR A 123 9.97 13.12 -0.91
N GLY A 124 10.69 12.04 -1.27
CA GLY A 124 11.57 11.98 -2.43
C GLY A 124 10.85 12.31 -3.74
N ARG A 125 11.61 12.41 -4.82
CA ARG A 125 11.00 12.45 -6.16
C ARG A 125 10.47 11.06 -6.48
N LEU A 126 9.22 10.98 -6.90
CA LEU A 126 8.68 9.79 -7.53
C LEU A 126 9.18 9.75 -8.97
N ALA A 127 9.88 8.70 -9.35
CA ALA A 127 10.21 8.46 -10.76
C ALA A 127 8.90 8.09 -11.49
N PRO A 128 8.60 8.75 -12.62
CA PRO A 128 7.42 8.40 -13.40
C PRO A 128 7.43 6.93 -13.82
N ALA A 129 6.27 6.29 -13.71
CA ALA A 129 6.06 4.92 -14.11
C ALA A 129 4.75 4.81 -14.92
N PRO A 130 4.60 3.79 -15.79
CA PRO A 130 3.32 3.53 -16.44
C PRO A 130 2.25 3.17 -15.40
N VAL A 131 0.99 3.39 -15.72
CA VAL A 131 -0.17 2.78 -15.09
C VAL A 131 -0.97 2.18 -16.24
N ASP A 132 -0.97 0.87 -16.33
CA ASP A 132 -1.55 0.14 -17.45
C ASP A 132 -3.05 -0.06 -17.26
N HIS A 133 -3.47 -0.24 -15.99
CA HIS A 133 -4.85 -0.48 -15.62
C HIS A 133 -5.31 0.52 -14.54
N GLU A 134 -6.36 1.26 -14.84
CA GLU A 134 -7.03 2.13 -13.87
C GLU A 134 -8.21 1.37 -13.26
N VAL A 135 -8.22 1.23 -11.92
CA VAL A 135 -9.15 0.37 -11.19
C VAL A 135 -10.12 1.17 -10.33
N ALA A 136 -11.35 0.68 -10.21
CA ALA A 136 -12.42 1.34 -9.48
C ALA A 136 -12.87 0.56 -8.24
N ASP A 137 -13.64 1.24 -7.38
CA ASP A 137 -14.22 0.63 -6.18
C ASP A 137 -15.11 -0.57 -6.52
N GLY A 138 -14.92 -1.66 -5.81
CA GLY A 138 -15.67 -2.90 -5.98
C GLY A 138 -15.23 -3.78 -7.15
N GLU A 139 -14.29 -3.33 -7.97
CA GLU A 139 -13.75 -4.09 -9.10
C GLU A 139 -13.01 -5.34 -8.61
N GLU A 140 -13.20 -6.46 -9.30
CA GLU A 140 -12.50 -7.72 -9.07
C GLU A 140 -11.40 -7.87 -10.12
N LEU A 141 -10.16 -7.88 -9.66
CA LEU A 141 -8.99 -8.02 -10.52
C LEU A 141 -8.68 -9.52 -10.72
N PRO A 142 -8.52 -10.00 -11.96
CA PRO A 142 -8.21 -11.41 -12.25
C PRO A 142 -6.74 -11.75 -11.99
N ILE A 143 -6.17 -11.19 -10.92
CA ILE A 143 -4.76 -11.33 -10.51
C ILE A 143 -4.69 -11.61 -9.02
N GLY A 144 -3.55 -12.14 -8.54
CA GLY A 144 -3.28 -12.37 -7.13
C GLY A 144 -4.33 -13.21 -6.42
N GLY A 145 -4.98 -14.15 -7.13
CA GLY A 145 -6.03 -14.99 -6.57
C GLY A 145 -7.42 -14.35 -6.52
N GLY A 146 -7.65 -13.29 -7.29
CA GLY A 146 -8.92 -12.55 -7.35
C GLY A 146 -8.96 -11.44 -6.29
N LEU A 147 -8.24 -10.34 -6.55
CA LEU A 147 -8.21 -9.20 -5.63
C LEU A 147 -9.43 -8.31 -5.86
N LYS A 148 -10.16 -8.00 -4.81
CA LYS A 148 -11.24 -7.01 -4.84
C LYS A 148 -10.73 -5.64 -4.42
N VAL A 149 -10.93 -4.65 -5.26
CA VAL A 149 -10.56 -3.24 -4.99
C VAL A 149 -11.56 -2.61 -4.04
N VAL A 150 -11.04 -1.91 -3.04
CA VAL A 150 -11.85 -1.13 -2.08
C VAL A 150 -11.29 0.29 -2.07
N HIS A 151 -12.01 1.24 -2.66
CA HIS A 151 -11.62 2.65 -2.62
C HIS A 151 -11.75 3.18 -1.20
N THR A 152 -10.65 3.65 -0.64
CA THR A 152 -10.50 4.11 0.75
C THR A 152 -9.86 5.51 0.79
N PRO A 153 -10.54 6.51 0.21
CA PRO A 153 -10.01 7.88 0.11
C PRO A 153 -9.83 8.53 1.48
N GLY A 154 -9.00 9.55 1.50
CA GLY A 154 -8.73 10.37 2.68
C GLY A 154 -7.24 10.48 2.98
N HIS A 155 -6.48 9.38 3.01
CA HIS A 155 -5.01 9.44 3.08
C HIS A 155 -4.46 10.10 1.82
N THR A 156 -4.81 9.57 0.65
CA THR A 156 -4.83 10.27 -0.63
C THR A 156 -6.23 10.21 -1.23
N SER A 157 -6.51 10.96 -2.29
CA SER A 157 -7.84 10.97 -2.92
C SER A 157 -8.17 9.68 -3.66
N GLY A 158 -7.17 9.00 -4.19
CA GLY A 158 -7.31 7.74 -4.93
C GLY A 158 -6.83 6.52 -4.15
N HIS A 159 -6.59 6.63 -2.83
CA HIS A 159 -6.13 5.50 -2.04
C HIS A 159 -7.08 4.30 -2.15
N ILE A 160 -6.50 3.10 -2.38
CA ILE A 160 -7.24 1.84 -2.36
C ILE A 160 -6.65 0.87 -1.33
N ALA A 161 -7.51 0.07 -0.74
CA ALA A 161 -7.16 -1.21 -0.15
C ALA A 161 -7.55 -2.33 -1.12
N VAL A 162 -6.94 -3.51 -0.99
CA VAL A 162 -7.34 -4.68 -1.78
C VAL A 162 -7.61 -5.87 -0.86
N LEU A 163 -8.69 -6.58 -1.14
CA LEU A 163 -9.13 -7.75 -0.39
C LEU A 163 -8.93 -9.00 -1.24
N MET A 164 -8.10 -9.93 -0.77
CA MET A 164 -7.98 -11.27 -1.30
C MET A 164 -8.98 -12.19 -0.55
N PRO A 165 -9.86 -12.92 -1.24
CA PRO A 165 -10.88 -13.75 -0.57
C PRO A 165 -10.34 -15.04 0.05
N ARG A 166 -9.12 -15.46 -0.31
CA ARG A 166 -8.47 -16.67 0.22
C ARG A 166 -8.05 -16.50 1.68
N HIS A 167 -7.79 -17.61 2.37
CA HIS A 167 -7.32 -17.66 3.78
C HIS A 167 -8.28 -16.95 4.77
N GLY A 168 -9.60 -17.05 4.55
CA GLY A 168 -10.59 -16.36 5.37
C GLY A 168 -10.68 -14.85 5.13
N GLY A 169 -10.09 -14.37 4.03
CA GLY A 169 -9.96 -12.96 3.67
C GLY A 169 -8.67 -12.34 4.21
N VAL A 170 -7.83 -11.85 3.29
CA VAL A 170 -6.62 -11.07 3.59
C VAL A 170 -6.80 -9.68 3.02
N LEU A 171 -6.88 -8.68 3.90
CA LEU A 171 -7.02 -7.29 3.52
C LEU A 171 -5.64 -6.60 3.52
N PHE A 172 -5.21 -6.13 2.35
CA PHE A 172 -4.06 -5.24 2.21
C PHE A 172 -4.56 -3.80 2.35
N VAL A 173 -4.31 -3.23 3.52
CA VAL A 173 -4.93 -1.98 3.98
C VAL A 173 -4.29 -0.74 3.37
N GLY A 174 -3.03 -0.87 2.89
CA GLY A 174 -2.20 0.30 2.58
C GLY A 174 -2.10 1.22 3.80
N ASP A 175 -2.33 2.51 3.57
CA ASP A 175 -2.31 3.56 4.58
C ASP A 175 -3.71 4.09 4.95
N ALA A 176 -4.78 3.34 4.65
CA ALA A 176 -6.09 3.67 5.21
C ALA A 176 -6.10 3.58 6.75
N ALA A 177 -5.27 2.70 7.31
CA ALA A 177 -5.00 2.58 8.75
C ALA A 177 -3.57 2.06 8.98
N THR A 178 -3.04 2.22 10.19
CA THR A 178 -1.73 1.69 10.59
C THR A 178 -1.84 0.75 11.79
N ASN A 179 -0.85 -0.16 11.94
CA ASN A 179 -0.76 -1.07 13.09
C ASN A 179 0.64 -1.03 13.74
N ILE A 180 1.17 0.17 13.98
CA ILE A 180 2.51 0.35 14.57
C ILE A 180 2.48 0.04 16.09
N LEU A 181 1.50 0.57 16.80
CA LEU A 181 1.26 0.36 18.24
C LEU A 181 -0.23 0.09 18.47
N GLY A 182 -0.77 -0.91 17.75
CA GLY A 182 -2.19 -1.17 17.64
C GLY A 182 -2.85 -0.37 16.51
N LEU A 183 -4.10 -0.70 16.19
CA LEU A 183 -4.85 -0.05 15.11
C LEU A 183 -5.04 1.45 15.39
N ARG A 184 -4.67 2.26 14.43
CA ARG A 184 -4.78 3.73 14.45
C ARG A 184 -5.16 4.26 13.07
N PRO A 185 -5.75 5.48 13.00
CA PRO A 185 -5.89 6.19 11.73
C PRO A 185 -4.53 6.45 11.09
N PRO A 186 -4.49 6.77 9.81
CA PRO A 186 -3.25 7.16 9.13
C PRO A 186 -2.64 8.41 9.79
N LEU A 187 -1.33 8.60 9.56
CA LEU A 187 -0.62 9.75 10.13
C LEU A 187 -1.19 11.06 9.58
N GLY A 188 -1.67 11.94 10.46
CA GLY A 188 -2.35 13.17 10.08
C GLY A 188 -1.52 14.16 9.27
N MET A 189 -0.18 14.08 9.36
CA MET A 189 0.74 14.94 8.59
C MET A 189 0.84 14.56 7.11
N SER A 190 0.56 13.29 6.79
CA SER A 190 0.58 12.75 5.43
C SER A 190 -0.84 12.47 4.88
N THR A 191 -1.89 12.80 5.64
CA THR A 191 -3.28 12.53 5.28
C THR A 191 -3.95 13.80 4.76
N LEU A 192 -4.53 13.70 3.57
CA LEU A 192 -5.19 14.81 2.88
C LEU A 192 -6.48 15.23 3.62
N ASP A 193 -7.35 14.27 3.90
CA ASP A 193 -8.62 14.45 4.62
C ASP A 193 -8.82 13.36 5.67
N MET A 194 -8.67 13.73 6.96
CA MET A 194 -8.80 12.79 8.06
C MET A 194 -10.26 12.39 8.31
N ALA A 195 -11.23 13.22 7.98
CA ALA A 195 -12.65 12.86 8.13
C ALA A 195 -13.00 11.75 7.13
N GLN A 196 -12.63 11.95 5.86
CA GLN A 196 -12.81 10.95 4.82
C GLN A 196 -12.02 9.66 5.09
N ALA A 197 -10.78 9.76 5.62
CA ALA A 197 -10.01 8.59 6.04
C ALA A 197 -10.71 7.78 7.14
N LYS A 198 -11.38 8.44 8.09
CA LYS A 198 -12.18 7.74 9.11
C LYS A 198 -13.41 7.06 8.51
N ASP A 199 -14.04 7.66 7.49
CA ASP A 199 -15.16 7.01 6.78
C ASP A 199 -14.68 5.78 6.00
N SER A 200 -13.51 5.85 5.39
CA SER A 200 -12.84 4.70 4.76
C SER A 200 -12.54 3.59 5.77
N ILE A 201 -12.07 3.91 6.97
CA ILE A 201 -11.89 2.92 8.04
C ILE A 201 -13.22 2.26 8.43
N ARG A 202 -14.32 3.02 8.50
CA ARG A 202 -15.67 2.45 8.77
C ARG A 202 -16.07 1.47 7.69
N LYS A 203 -15.90 1.85 6.41
CA LYS A 203 -16.14 0.97 5.26
C LYS A 203 -15.33 -0.32 5.35
N LEU A 204 -14.03 -0.26 5.70
CA LEU A 204 -13.21 -1.44 5.91
C LEU A 204 -13.74 -2.32 7.06
N GLY A 205 -14.28 -1.74 8.12
CA GLY A 205 -14.87 -2.47 9.24
C GLY A 205 -16.12 -3.28 8.89
N GLU A 206 -16.76 -3.00 7.76
CA GLU A 206 -17.94 -3.72 7.25
C GLU A 206 -17.56 -4.97 6.43
N LEU A 207 -16.30 -5.10 6.03
CA LEU A 207 -15.80 -6.23 5.25
C LEU A 207 -15.53 -7.44 6.12
N GLU A 208 -15.58 -8.62 5.50
CA GLU A 208 -15.22 -9.88 6.16
C GLU A 208 -13.78 -10.26 5.76
N PHE A 209 -12.90 -10.31 6.75
CA PHE A 209 -11.51 -10.75 6.61
C PHE A 209 -10.93 -11.18 7.95
N GLU A 210 -10.06 -12.18 7.94
CA GLU A 210 -9.41 -12.69 9.14
C GLU A 210 -8.01 -12.10 9.35
N THR A 211 -7.38 -11.59 8.29
CA THR A 211 -6.03 -11.03 8.33
C THR A 211 -6.00 -9.65 7.69
N ALA A 212 -5.25 -8.74 8.31
CA ALA A 212 -5.00 -7.40 7.76
C ALA A 212 -3.49 -7.12 7.69
N CYS A 213 -3.05 -6.70 6.50
CA CYS A 213 -1.68 -6.35 6.14
C CYS A 213 -1.62 -4.83 5.92
N PHE A 214 -0.73 -4.15 6.64
CA PHE A 214 -0.67 -2.69 6.66
C PHE A 214 0.59 -2.18 5.95
N GLY A 215 0.51 -1.04 5.29
CA GLY A 215 1.70 -0.34 4.80
C GLY A 215 2.68 -0.03 5.93
N HIS A 216 2.16 0.29 7.11
CA HIS A 216 2.98 0.56 8.29
C HIS A 216 2.53 -0.24 9.51
N GLY A 217 3.49 -0.93 10.15
CA GLY A 217 3.27 -1.75 11.34
C GLY A 217 3.20 -3.24 11.06
N GLY A 218 2.80 -4.01 12.05
CA GLY A 218 2.75 -5.48 11.95
C GLY A 218 1.45 -5.99 11.34
N VAL A 219 1.50 -7.20 10.80
CA VAL A 219 0.31 -7.93 10.31
C VAL A 219 -0.60 -8.28 11.49
N LEU A 220 -1.90 -8.13 11.30
CA LEU A 220 -2.92 -8.54 12.27
C LEU A 220 -3.57 -9.83 11.78
N LYS A 221 -3.24 -10.96 12.41
CA LYS A 221 -3.75 -12.30 12.06
C LYS A 221 -4.89 -12.73 12.99
N GLY A 222 -5.90 -13.35 12.41
CA GLY A 222 -7.06 -13.90 13.12
C GLY A 222 -7.98 -12.83 13.70
N LYS A 223 -9.25 -12.87 13.35
CA LYS A 223 -10.28 -11.92 13.81
C LYS A 223 -9.96 -10.43 13.52
N ALA A 224 -9.24 -10.14 12.43
CA ALA A 224 -8.86 -8.79 12.09
C ALA A 224 -10.08 -7.89 11.87
N ASN A 225 -11.13 -8.39 11.21
CA ASN A 225 -12.40 -7.67 11.05
C ASN A 225 -13.03 -7.28 12.40
N ALA A 226 -13.02 -8.17 13.39
CA ALA A 226 -13.53 -7.85 14.72
C ALA A 226 -12.70 -6.75 15.42
N ALA A 227 -11.39 -6.72 15.19
CA ALA A 227 -10.54 -5.65 15.67
C ALA A 227 -10.84 -4.32 14.97
N PHE A 228 -11.09 -4.33 13.66
CA PHE A 228 -11.54 -3.16 12.90
C PHE A 228 -12.89 -2.63 13.39
N ARG A 229 -13.88 -3.50 13.62
CA ARG A 229 -15.19 -3.09 14.17
C ARG A 229 -15.04 -2.39 15.52
N ARG A 230 -14.26 -2.96 16.45
CA ARG A 230 -13.94 -2.30 17.75
C ARG A 230 -13.18 -0.98 17.57
N PHE A 231 -12.34 -0.88 16.56
CA PHE A 231 -11.64 0.35 16.25
C PHE A 231 -12.59 1.43 15.73
N VAL A 232 -13.51 1.07 14.85
CA VAL A 232 -14.57 1.98 14.35
C VAL A 232 -15.42 2.52 15.50
N GLU A 233 -15.83 1.68 16.46
CA GLU A 233 -16.58 2.12 17.66
C GLU A 233 -15.81 3.18 18.48
N LYS A 234 -14.48 3.06 18.56
CA LYS A 234 -13.61 4.06 19.22
C LYS A 234 -13.47 5.37 18.45
N LEU A 235 -13.56 5.31 17.12
CA LEU A 235 -13.49 6.52 16.27
C LEU A 235 -14.75 7.37 16.32
N ALA A 236 -15.86 6.78 16.78
CA ALA A 236 -17.14 7.47 16.92
C ALA A 236 -17.30 8.24 18.26
N ARG A 237 -16.39 8.03 19.19
CA ARG A 237 -16.32 8.71 20.50
C ARG A 237 -15.38 9.91 20.44
#